data_bfd077120b05004c6295f6e1ce7ab21b
#
_entry.id   bfd077120b05004c6295f6e1ce7ab21b
#
_cell.length_a   1.000
_cell.length_b   1.000
_cell.length_c   1.000
_cell.angle_alpha   90.00
_cell.angle_beta   90.00
_cell.angle_gamma   90.00
#
_symmetry.space_group_name_H-M   'P 1'
#
loop_
_entity.id
_entity.type
_entity.pdbx_description
1 polymer ?
#
loop_
_entity_poly.entity_id
_entity_poly.type
_entity_poly.pdbx_seq_one_letter_code
_entity_poly.pdbx_strand_id
1 'polypeptide(L)'
;VFINQLRMKIGVMFGSPEVTTGGNALKFYSSVRLDIRRIGAIKDKDNIIGNQTRVKVVKNKMAPPFKMVEFDIMYGEGISKIGEIIDLGVQADIIDKSGAWYSYKDEKIGQGRENTKQFLKDNPELLNEIESRIRSNSDTVEELMIDPPPSTTEETVEKNSKE
;
A
#
# COMPACT_ATOMS: atom_id res chain seq x y z
N VAL A 1 13.13 16.45 -5.45
CA VAL A 1 11.92 15.66 -5.75
C VAL A 1 11.14 16.37 -6.84
N PHE A 2 10.72 15.63 -7.90
CA PHE A 2 9.87 16.14 -8.96
C PHE A 2 8.49 15.53 -8.80
N ILE A 3 7.45 16.36 -8.76
CA ILE A 3 6.05 15.96 -8.76
C ILE A 3 5.53 16.10 -10.18
N ASN A 4 4.92 15.04 -10.72
CA ASN A 4 4.37 15.05 -12.07
C ASN A 4 2.93 14.52 -12.06
N GLN A 5 2.15 14.91 -13.06
CA GLN A 5 0.78 14.47 -13.23
C GLN A 5 0.69 13.38 -14.31
N LEU A 6 -0.24 12.47 -14.10
CA LEU A 6 -0.65 11.50 -15.11
C LEU A 6 -1.73 12.12 -16.01
N ARG A 7 -1.62 11.85 -17.31
CA ARG A 7 -2.60 12.22 -18.33
C ARG A 7 -2.98 10.99 -19.12
N MET A 8 -4.19 10.96 -19.61
CA MET A 8 -4.67 9.91 -20.50
C MET A 8 -4.42 10.31 -21.95
N LYS A 9 -3.71 9.47 -22.68
CA LYS A 9 -3.51 9.66 -24.12
C LYS A 9 -4.67 9.00 -24.87
N ILE A 10 -5.34 9.78 -25.72
CA ILE A 10 -6.45 9.29 -26.54
C ILE A 10 -5.89 8.46 -27.71
N GLY A 11 -6.60 7.40 -28.11
CA GLY A 11 -6.27 6.58 -29.28
C GLY A 11 -5.18 5.52 -29.03
N VAL A 12 -4.86 5.18 -27.80
CA VAL A 12 -3.97 4.06 -27.49
C VAL A 12 -4.77 2.76 -27.51
N MET A 13 -4.55 1.92 -28.53
CA MET A 13 -5.23 0.62 -28.68
C MET A 13 -4.55 -0.48 -27.88
N PHE A 14 -3.23 -0.37 -27.61
CA PHE A 14 -2.44 -1.35 -26.87
C PHE A 14 -1.55 -0.68 -25.83
N GLY A 15 -1.40 -1.31 -24.65
CA GLY A 15 -0.60 -0.81 -23.54
C GLY A 15 -1.34 0.19 -22.65
N SER A 16 -0.61 0.81 -21.69
CA SER A 16 -1.20 1.80 -20.79
C SER A 16 -1.38 3.15 -21.49
N PRO A 17 -2.59 3.71 -21.49
CA PRO A 17 -2.84 5.04 -22.03
C PRO A 17 -2.29 6.16 -21.15
N GLU A 18 -1.80 5.84 -19.96
CA GLU A 18 -1.29 6.82 -19.00
C GLU A 18 0.09 7.32 -19.37
N VAL A 19 0.23 8.62 -19.45
CA VAL A 19 1.49 9.31 -19.76
C VAL A 19 1.75 10.42 -18.76
N THR A 20 3.03 10.68 -18.50
CA THR A 20 3.45 11.83 -17.70
C THR A 20 3.61 13.07 -18.60
N THR A 21 3.36 14.24 -18.06
CA THR A 21 3.65 15.51 -18.74
C THR A 21 5.17 15.74 -18.85
N GLY A 22 5.60 16.55 -19.81
CA GLY A 22 7.01 16.94 -19.96
C GLY A 22 7.92 15.92 -20.66
N GLY A 23 7.33 14.98 -21.40
CA GLY A 23 8.10 14.00 -22.20
C GLY A 23 8.75 12.90 -21.38
N ASN A 24 9.78 12.25 -21.94
CA ASN A 24 10.38 11.05 -21.36
C ASN A 24 11.65 11.32 -20.54
N ALA A 25 12.19 12.54 -20.53
CA ALA A 25 13.46 12.84 -19.88
C ALA A 25 13.50 12.41 -18.41
N LEU A 26 12.51 12.79 -17.61
CA LEU A 26 12.42 12.42 -16.19
C LEU A 26 12.32 10.91 -15.98
N LYS A 27 11.69 10.17 -16.89
CA LYS A 27 11.61 8.70 -16.81
C LYS A 27 12.99 8.04 -16.90
N PHE A 28 13.89 8.60 -17.71
CA PHE A 28 15.24 8.08 -17.90
C PHE A 28 16.18 8.53 -16.77
N TYR A 29 16.19 9.82 -16.44
CA TYR A 29 17.14 10.39 -15.49
C TYR A 29 16.80 10.12 -14.03
N SER A 30 15.54 9.94 -13.66
CA SER A 30 15.17 9.65 -12.27
C SER A 30 15.83 8.37 -11.73
N SER A 31 16.36 8.43 -10.52
CA SER A 31 16.88 7.25 -9.82
C SER A 31 15.76 6.42 -9.21
N VAL A 32 14.74 7.08 -8.68
CA VAL A 32 13.54 6.45 -8.11
C VAL A 32 12.32 7.06 -8.78
N ARG A 33 11.30 6.24 -9.06
CA ARG A 33 10.00 6.68 -9.55
C ARG A 33 8.90 5.98 -8.78
N LEU A 34 8.01 6.77 -8.21
CA LEU A 34 6.87 6.31 -7.43
C LEU A 34 5.59 6.61 -8.21
N ASP A 35 4.67 5.66 -8.25
CA ASP A 35 3.29 5.84 -8.70
C ASP A 35 2.41 5.93 -7.45
N ILE A 36 1.70 7.05 -7.29
CA ILE A 36 0.88 7.33 -6.12
C ILE A 36 -0.57 7.38 -6.56
N ARG A 37 -1.41 6.53 -5.96
CA ARG A 37 -2.83 6.40 -6.30
C ARG A 37 -3.70 6.48 -5.06
N ARG A 38 -4.79 7.25 -5.15
CA ARG A 38 -5.90 7.12 -4.22
C ARG A 38 -6.69 5.86 -4.59
N ILE A 39 -6.86 4.94 -3.64
CA ILE A 39 -7.59 3.68 -3.83
C ILE A 39 -8.94 3.65 -3.13
N GLY A 40 -9.15 4.52 -2.14
CA GLY A 40 -10.40 4.59 -1.40
C GLY A 40 -10.61 5.92 -0.68
N ALA A 41 -11.80 6.10 -0.15
CA ALA A 41 -12.12 7.18 0.77
C ALA A 41 -12.38 6.59 2.16
N ILE A 42 -11.81 7.20 3.19
CA ILE A 42 -12.06 6.87 4.58
C ILE A 42 -13.24 7.70 5.03
N LYS A 43 -14.28 7.02 5.52
CA LYS A 43 -15.51 7.67 5.96
C LYS A 43 -15.72 7.45 7.44
N ASP A 44 -16.18 8.48 8.11
CA ASP A 44 -16.80 8.40 9.43
C ASP A 44 -18.27 8.79 9.26
N LYS A 45 -19.17 7.76 9.36
CA LYS A 45 -20.58 7.87 9.02
C LYS A 45 -20.75 8.40 7.58
N ASP A 46 -21.27 9.61 7.41
CA ASP A 46 -21.50 10.25 6.10
C ASP A 46 -20.35 11.18 5.66
N ASN A 47 -19.39 11.46 6.53
CA ASN A 47 -18.30 12.38 6.25
C ASN A 47 -17.07 11.66 5.73
N ILE A 48 -16.47 12.20 4.68
CA ILE A 48 -15.16 11.72 4.20
C ILE A 48 -14.09 12.43 5.04
N ILE A 49 -13.35 11.65 5.84
CA ILE A 49 -12.33 12.14 6.78
C ILE A 49 -10.91 11.91 6.29
N GLY A 50 -10.74 11.12 5.22
CA GLY A 50 -9.42 10.83 4.68
C GLY A 50 -9.47 10.03 3.37
N ASN A 51 -8.28 9.68 2.89
CA ASN A 51 -8.08 8.87 1.71
C ASN A 51 -7.14 7.71 2.01
N GLN A 52 -7.49 6.53 1.53
CA GLN A 52 -6.56 5.42 1.42
C GLN A 52 -5.72 5.60 0.16
N THR A 53 -4.41 5.54 0.31
CA THR A 53 -3.45 5.83 -0.74
C THR A 53 -2.51 4.64 -0.92
N ARG A 54 -2.26 4.29 -2.18
CA ARG A 54 -1.28 3.28 -2.58
C ARG A 54 -0.10 3.96 -3.23
N VAL A 55 1.11 3.55 -2.83
CA VAL A 55 2.36 3.95 -3.47
C VAL A 55 3.07 2.72 -3.99
N LYS A 56 3.37 2.71 -5.29
CA LYS A 56 4.13 1.65 -5.96
C LYS A 56 5.46 2.18 -6.45
N VAL A 57 6.54 1.48 -6.13
CA VAL A 57 7.89 1.78 -6.62
C VAL A 57 8.03 1.19 -8.03
N VAL A 58 7.84 2.02 -9.05
CA VAL A 58 7.88 1.57 -10.46
C VAL A 58 9.28 1.58 -11.07
N LYS A 59 10.23 2.29 -10.44
CA LYS A 59 11.65 2.29 -10.81
C LYS A 59 12.48 2.60 -9.59
N ASN A 60 13.54 1.83 -9.37
CA ASN A 60 14.54 2.10 -8.36
C ASN A 60 15.90 1.63 -8.85
N LYS A 61 16.91 2.51 -8.86
CA LYS A 61 18.29 2.20 -9.22
C LYS A 61 19.17 1.83 -8.02
N MET A 62 18.68 2.05 -6.80
CA MET A 62 19.42 1.90 -5.56
C MET A 62 19.07 0.64 -4.79
N ALA A 63 17.88 0.07 -5.02
CA ALA A 63 17.36 -1.11 -4.35
C ALA A 63 16.35 -1.84 -5.26
N PRO A 64 15.90 -3.07 -4.94
CA PRO A 64 14.89 -3.78 -5.71
C PRO A 64 13.62 -2.93 -5.88
N PRO A 65 13.13 -2.74 -7.13
CA PRO A 65 11.87 -2.06 -7.40
C PRO A 65 10.67 -2.94 -7.10
N PHE A 66 9.46 -2.45 -7.42
CA PHE A 66 8.17 -3.15 -7.36
C PHE A 66 7.62 -3.39 -5.95
N LYS A 67 8.20 -2.75 -4.93
CA LYS A 67 7.57 -2.69 -3.60
C LYS A 67 6.33 -1.80 -3.66
N MET A 68 5.30 -2.21 -2.93
CA MET A 68 4.03 -1.50 -2.84
C MET A 68 3.65 -1.32 -1.37
N VAL A 69 3.15 -0.15 -1.04
CA VAL A 69 2.66 0.17 0.31
C VAL A 69 1.33 0.90 0.22
N GLU A 70 0.44 0.60 1.14
CA GLU A 70 -0.84 1.28 1.31
C GLU A 70 -0.92 1.91 2.69
N PHE A 71 -1.42 3.13 2.75
CA PHE A 71 -1.59 3.85 4.00
C PHE A 71 -2.72 4.88 3.91
N ASP A 72 -3.19 5.30 5.08
CA ASP A 72 -4.25 6.28 5.21
C ASP A 72 -3.67 7.69 5.32
N ILE A 73 -4.25 8.63 4.58
CA ILE A 73 -4.02 10.06 4.74
C ILE A 73 -5.29 10.67 5.32
N MET A 74 -5.22 11.13 6.56
CA MET A 74 -6.32 11.80 7.25
C MET A 74 -6.29 13.30 6.96
N TYR A 75 -7.44 13.89 6.73
CA TYR A 75 -7.52 15.33 6.46
C TYR A 75 -7.19 16.14 7.72
N GLY A 76 -6.26 17.07 7.59
CA GLY A 76 -5.77 17.90 8.69
C GLY A 76 -4.70 17.27 9.58
N GLU A 77 -4.58 15.93 9.60
CA GLU A 77 -3.58 15.21 10.43
C GLU A 77 -2.41 14.66 9.59
N GLY A 78 -2.66 14.29 8.32
CA GLY A 78 -1.66 13.68 7.45
C GLY A 78 -1.68 12.16 7.50
N ILE A 79 -0.51 11.51 7.39
CA ILE A 79 -0.38 10.05 7.34
C ILE A 79 -0.74 9.46 8.71
N SER A 80 -1.66 8.49 8.72
CA SER A 80 -2.09 7.78 9.93
C SER A 80 -1.08 6.70 10.33
N LYS A 81 -0.07 7.08 11.12
CA LYS A 81 0.97 6.15 11.61
C LYS A 81 0.38 4.97 12.38
N ILE A 82 -0.62 5.20 13.22
CA ILE A 82 -1.25 4.14 14.03
C ILE A 82 -1.97 3.14 13.13
N GLY A 83 -2.67 3.61 12.10
CA GLY A 83 -3.32 2.73 11.12
C GLY A 83 -2.32 1.84 10.40
N GLU A 84 -1.18 2.38 9.99
CA GLU A 84 -0.09 1.65 9.36
C GLU A 84 0.50 0.58 10.30
N ILE A 85 0.73 0.92 11.58
CA ILE A 85 1.22 -0.03 12.57
C ILE A 85 0.25 -1.20 12.76
N ILE A 86 -1.07 -0.96 12.77
CA ILE A 86 -2.06 -2.02 12.85
C ILE A 86 -2.00 -2.93 11.62
N ASP A 87 -1.97 -2.34 10.43
CA ASP A 87 -1.98 -3.10 9.17
C ASP A 87 -0.69 -3.93 9.01
N LEU A 88 0.47 -3.34 9.28
CA LEU A 88 1.75 -4.04 9.28
C LEU A 88 1.85 -5.08 10.41
N GLY A 89 1.30 -4.78 11.58
CA GLY A 89 1.25 -5.71 12.70
C GLY A 89 0.43 -6.97 12.38
N VAL A 90 -0.68 -6.82 11.66
CA VAL A 90 -1.47 -7.95 11.18
C VAL A 90 -0.72 -8.72 10.09
N GLN A 91 -0.09 -8.04 9.15
CA GLN A 91 0.68 -8.70 8.09
C GLN A 91 1.90 -9.47 8.63
N ALA A 92 2.51 -8.99 9.68
CA ALA A 92 3.67 -9.61 10.33
C ALA A 92 3.29 -10.62 11.42
N ASP A 93 2.02 -11.00 11.56
CA ASP A 93 1.49 -11.90 12.59
C ASP A 93 1.85 -11.49 14.03
N ILE A 94 2.01 -10.18 14.25
CA ILE A 94 2.25 -9.58 15.58
C ILE A 94 0.92 -9.22 16.25
N ILE A 95 -0.04 -8.75 15.45
CA ILE A 95 -1.41 -8.48 15.86
C ILE A 95 -2.31 -9.55 15.24
N ASP A 96 -3.02 -10.28 16.07
CA ASP A 96 -4.00 -11.26 15.60
C ASP A 96 -5.28 -10.59 15.19
N LYS A 97 -5.82 -10.98 14.02
CA LYS A 97 -7.11 -10.53 13.52
C LYS A 97 -8.05 -11.69 13.34
N SER A 98 -9.10 -11.73 14.16
CA SER A 98 -10.16 -12.73 14.06
C SER A 98 -11.50 -12.05 13.77
N GLY A 99 -11.94 -12.14 12.52
CA GLY A 99 -13.11 -11.42 12.04
C GLY A 99 -12.96 -9.90 12.21
N ALA A 100 -13.81 -9.29 13.04
CA ALA A 100 -13.75 -7.86 13.35
C ALA A 100 -12.85 -7.53 14.56
N TRP A 101 -12.36 -8.54 15.30
CA TRP A 101 -11.58 -8.34 16.50
C TRP A 101 -10.08 -8.34 16.22
N TYR A 102 -9.39 -7.41 16.89
CA TYR A 102 -7.93 -7.31 16.93
C TYR A 102 -7.47 -7.68 18.33
N SER A 103 -6.41 -8.50 18.42
CA SER A 103 -5.80 -8.92 19.69
C SER A 103 -4.28 -8.86 19.62
N TYR A 104 -3.66 -8.63 20.76
CA TYR A 104 -2.22 -8.62 20.93
C TYR A 104 -1.88 -9.37 22.21
N LYS A 105 -1.01 -10.41 22.11
CA LYS A 105 -0.68 -11.31 23.24
C LYS A 105 -1.94 -11.87 23.94
N ASP A 106 -2.90 -12.36 23.16
CA ASP A 106 -4.19 -12.88 23.62
C ASP A 106 -5.14 -11.85 24.27
N GLU A 107 -4.74 -10.59 24.40
CA GLU A 107 -5.60 -9.51 24.87
C GLU A 107 -6.31 -8.80 23.71
N LYS A 108 -7.62 -8.59 23.84
CA LYS A 108 -8.40 -7.86 22.84
C LYS A 108 -8.10 -6.36 22.92
N ILE A 109 -7.61 -5.81 21.82
CA ILE A 109 -7.25 -4.38 21.72
C ILE A 109 -8.29 -3.56 20.97
N GLY A 110 -9.28 -4.18 20.32
CA GLY A 110 -10.38 -3.45 19.70
C GLY A 110 -11.25 -4.29 18.79
N GLN A 111 -12.49 -3.85 18.62
CA GLN A 111 -13.41 -4.37 17.60
C GLN A 111 -13.49 -3.37 16.43
N GLY A 112 -12.99 -3.76 15.27
CA GLY A 112 -12.83 -2.91 14.12
C GLY A 112 -11.58 -2.02 14.18
N ARG A 113 -11.13 -1.61 12.98
CA ARG A 113 -9.86 -0.88 12.82
C ARG A 113 -9.84 0.47 13.55
N GLU A 114 -10.95 1.20 13.53
CA GLU A 114 -11.01 2.53 14.15
C GLU A 114 -10.99 2.47 15.68
N ASN A 115 -11.69 1.51 16.29
CA ASN A 115 -11.63 1.31 17.74
C ASN A 115 -10.23 0.85 18.18
N THR A 116 -9.56 0.03 17.38
CA THR A 116 -8.18 -0.39 17.64
C THR A 116 -7.22 0.80 17.53
N LYS A 117 -7.41 1.70 16.56
CA LYS A 117 -6.63 2.95 16.47
C LYS A 117 -6.79 3.80 17.72
N GLN A 118 -8.03 3.98 18.18
CA GLN A 118 -8.30 4.77 19.38
C GLN A 118 -7.67 4.13 20.61
N PHE A 119 -7.82 2.80 20.79
CA PHE A 119 -7.20 2.08 21.90
C PHE A 119 -5.68 2.26 21.92
N LEU A 120 -5.01 2.11 20.77
CA LEU A 120 -3.55 2.30 20.69
C LEU A 120 -3.13 3.76 20.87
N LYS A 121 -3.97 4.74 20.49
CA LYS A 121 -3.73 6.16 20.76
C LYS A 121 -3.74 6.46 22.26
N ASP A 122 -4.63 5.79 23.00
CA ASP A 122 -4.77 5.94 24.46
C ASP A 122 -3.71 5.14 25.24
N ASN A 123 -3.04 4.18 24.57
CA ASN A 123 -2.00 3.30 25.14
C ASN A 123 -0.67 3.42 24.36
N PRO A 124 0.08 4.52 24.52
CA PRO A 124 1.28 4.80 23.74
C PRO A 124 2.42 3.81 24.04
N GLU A 125 2.50 3.22 25.22
CA GLU A 125 3.50 2.22 25.58
C GLU A 125 3.32 0.95 24.74
N LEU A 126 2.07 0.47 24.63
CA LEU A 126 1.72 -0.69 23.81
C LEU A 126 1.99 -0.41 22.30
N LEU A 127 1.65 0.79 21.84
CA LEU A 127 1.92 1.22 20.47
C LEU A 127 3.42 1.15 20.16
N ASN A 128 4.27 1.67 21.06
CA ASN A 128 5.72 1.64 20.90
C ASN A 128 6.30 0.21 20.95
N GLU A 129 5.73 -0.65 21.77
CA GLU A 129 6.12 -2.06 21.83
C GLU A 129 5.83 -2.78 20.50
N ILE A 130 4.61 -2.60 19.97
CA ILE A 130 4.21 -3.19 18.68
C ILE A 130 5.09 -2.63 17.54
N GLU A 131 5.31 -1.31 17.50
CA GLU A 131 6.21 -0.69 16.50
C GLU A 131 7.62 -1.28 16.57
N SER A 132 8.17 -1.45 17.76
CA SER A 132 9.52 -2.02 17.94
C SER A 132 9.60 -3.46 17.45
N ARG A 133 8.56 -4.25 17.66
CA ARG A 133 8.48 -5.64 17.16
C ARG A 133 8.38 -5.67 15.62
N ILE A 134 7.56 -4.81 15.02
CA ILE A 134 7.45 -4.69 13.56
C ILE A 134 8.81 -4.34 12.97
N ARG A 135 9.53 -3.38 13.56
CA ARG A 135 10.88 -2.99 13.10
C ARG A 135 11.91 -4.10 13.27
N SER A 136 11.79 -4.92 14.30
CA SER A 136 12.68 -6.08 14.49
C SER A 136 12.42 -7.19 13.47
N ASN A 137 11.21 -7.25 12.92
CA ASN A 137 10.81 -8.20 11.87
C ASN A 137 10.80 -7.54 10.48
N SER A 138 11.64 -6.51 10.27
CA SER A 138 11.66 -5.72 9.03
C SER A 138 11.85 -6.55 7.76
N ASP A 139 12.65 -7.61 7.81
CA ASP A 139 12.93 -8.47 6.66
C ASP A 139 11.64 -9.19 6.19
N THR A 140 10.86 -9.71 7.12
CA THR A 140 9.55 -10.33 6.83
C THR A 140 8.56 -9.31 6.26
N VAL A 141 8.52 -8.10 6.84
CA VAL A 141 7.65 -7.02 6.36
C VAL A 141 8.07 -6.56 4.97
N GLU A 142 9.37 -6.50 4.68
CA GLU A 142 9.88 -6.16 3.34
C GLU A 142 9.47 -7.17 2.27
N GLU A 143 9.50 -8.46 2.58
CA GLU A 143 9.05 -9.52 1.68
C GLU A 143 7.55 -9.41 1.36
N LEU A 144 6.73 -9.07 2.35
CA LEU A 144 5.28 -8.90 2.19
C LEU A 144 4.90 -7.65 1.36
N MET A 145 5.80 -6.67 1.24
CA MET A 145 5.60 -5.47 0.42
C MET A 145 5.92 -5.66 -1.06
N ILE A 146 6.45 -6.81 -1.45
CA ILE A 146 6.76 -7.10 -2.85
C ILE A 146 5.45 -7.47 -3.56
N ASP A 147 5.13 -6.70 -4.62
CA ASP A 147 4.01 -7.00 -5.51
C ASP A 147 4.27 -8.38 -6.17
N PRO A 148 3.36 -9.35 -6.11
CA PRO A 148 3.55 -10.60 -6.84
C PRO A 148 3.73 -10.27 -8.34
N PRO A 149 4.61 -10.98 -9.05
CA PRO A 149 4.77 -10.76 -10.47
C PRO A 149 3.41 -10.89 -11.16
N PRO A 150 3.10 -10.05 -12.16
CA PRO A 150 1.85 -10.16 -12.88
C PRO A 150 1.70 -11.61 -13.36
N SER A 151 0.61 -12.27 -12.98
CA SER A 151 0.30 -13.61 -13.44
C SER A 151 0.29 -13.56 -14.96
N THR A 152 1.29 -14.18 -15.56
CA THR A 152 1.30 -14.45 -16.99
C THR A 152 0.16 -15.43 -17.22
N THR A 153 -0.98 -14.91 -17.62
CA THR A 153 -2.04 -15.75 -18.20
C THR A 153 -1.41 -16.27 -19.50
N GLU A 154 -0.84 -17.46 -19.44
CA GLU A 154 -0.50 -18.23 -20.63
C GLU A 154 -1.83 -18.50 -21.34
N GLU A 155 -2.16 -17.65 -22.31
CA GLU A 155 -3.12 -18.03 -23.35
C GLU A 155 -2.50 -19.19 -24.10
N THR A 156 -2.89 -20.38 -23.70
CA THR A 156 -2.77 -21.60 -24.51
C THR A 156 -3.57 -21.37 -25.78
N VAL A 157 -2.89 -20.88 -26.79
CA VAL A 157 -3.40 -20.94 -28.18
C VAL A 157 -3.41 -22.40 -28.57
N GLU A 158 -4.53 -23.09 -28.35
CA GLU A 158 -4.83 -24.34 -29.00
C GLU A 158 -4.82 -24.13 -30.53
N LYS A 159 -3.74 -24.57 -31.13
CA LYS A 159 -3.69 -24.81 -32.57
C LYS A 159 -4.62 -25.98 -32.87
N ASN A 160 -5.85 -25.70 -33.19
CA ASN A 160 -6.67 -26.66 -33.95
C ASN A 160 -6.29 -26.56 -35.42
N SER A 161 -5.30 -27.36 -35.82
CA SER A 161 -5.15 -27.82 -37.17
C SER A 161 -6.22 -28.89 -37.42
N LYS A 162 -7.12 -28.63 -38.32
CA LYS A 162 -7.89 -29.63 -39.07
C LYS A 162 -7.85 -29.26 -40.52
N GLU A 163 -7.24 -30.15 -41.25
CA GLU A 163 -7.65 -30.78 -42.53
C GLU A 163 -8.59 -29.93 -43.41
#